data_fa798e57401fc236b206288d7fac1bd9
#
_entry.id   fa798e57401fc236b206288d7fac1bd9
#
_cell.length_a   1.000
_cell.length_b   1.000
_cell.length_c   1.000
_cell.angle_alpha   90.00
_cell.angle_beta   90.00
_cell.angle_gamma   90.00
#
_symmetry.space_group_name_H-M   'P 1'
#
loop_
_entity.id
_entity.type
_entity.pdbx_description
1 polymer ?
#
loop_
_entity_poly.entity_id
_entity_poly.type
_entity_poly.pdbx_seq_one_letter_code
_entity_poly.pdbx_strand_id
1 'polypeptide(L)'
;MPWLKGKGYEKEVCDYLLKNCADENGCVTLDFVVGTHAHSDHIGGFDTVIANPAITVKKAYLKPYSDDCTNLYERKRWDNDVVYGQMKAALEAKSVPIIENFEGEKTTLGNFKITFFNGNRAENARKSGENTSSVVVLLEVHGKRAVLAGDLNYRFGAEKKISAKIGRVDLLKVAHHGYARSCTAAWLKNLSPQIDVICNEKRAVHASVMHRLKKYTGAEIYTTADCNGVKAVFMPDKIEMQIDIM
;
A
#
# COMPACT_ATOMS: atom_id res chain seq x y z
N MET A 1 -18.02 2.46 -15.53
CA MET A 1 -18.02 1.03 -15.95
C MET A 1 -18.77 0.22 -14.89
N PRO A 2 -19.71 -0.70 -15.22
CA PRO A 2 -20.50 -1.41 -14.22
C PRO A 2 -19.69 -2.27 -13.24
N TRP A 3 -18.48 -2.69 -13.62
CA TRP A 3 -17.60 -3.51 -12.82
C TRP A 3 -16.73 -2.72 -11.81
N LEU A 4 -16.70 -1.38 -11.88
CA LEU A 4 -16.08 -0.51 -10.87
C LEU A 4 -17.00 -0.24 -9.67
N LYS A 5 -18.26 -0.66 -9.72
CA LYS A 5 -19.19 -0.67 -8.58
C LYS A 5 -19.12 -2.01 -7.84
N GLY A 6 -17.93 -2.57 -7.71
CA GLY A 6 -17.71 -3.72 -6.85
C GLY A 6 -18.02 -3.34 -5.39
N LYS A 7 -18.49 -4.31 -4.62
CA LYS A 7 -18.61 -4.20 -3.17
C LYS A 7 -17.23 -3.89 -2.62
N GLY A 8 -17.08 -2.79 -1.88
CA GLY A 8 -15.86 -2.52 -1.13
C GLY A 8 -15.67 -3.53 -0.01
N TYR A 9 -14.48 -3.55 0.56
CA TYR A 9 -14.11 -4.45 1.66
C TYR A 9 -13.99 -3.69 2.99
N GLU A 10 -14.62 -2.53 3.10
CA GLU A 10 -14.54 -1.64 4.27
C GLU A 10 -15.05 -2.34 5.53
N LYS A 11 -16.14 -3.11 5.39
CA LYS A 11 -16.71 -3.87 6.49
C LYS A 11 -15.74 -4.95 6.96
N GLU A 12 -15.20 -5.71 6.04
CA GLU A 12 -14.24 -6.77 6.31
C GLU A 12 -12.98 -6.22 7.00
N VAL A 13 -12.50 -5.03 6.59
CA VAL A 13 -11.37 -4.34 7.24
C VAL A 13 -11.73 -3.91 8.66
N CYS A 14 -12.91 -3.30 8.87
CA CYS A 14 -13.38 -2.93 10.21
C CYS A 14 -13.52 -4.16 11.10
N ASP A 15 -14.15 -5.22 10.61
CA ASP A 15 -14.34 -6.48 11.37
C ASP A 15 -12.99 -7.10 11.75
N TYR A 16 -12.02 -7.11 10.83
CA TYR A 16 -10.67 -7.60 11.09
C TYR A 16 -9.96 -6.77 12.18
N LEU A 17 -10.03 -5.45 12.08
CA LEU A 17 -9.42 -4.56 13.07
C LEU A 17 -10.05 -4.74 14.45
N LEU A 18 -11.37 -4.76 14.54
CA LEU A 18 -12.09 -4.94 15.79
C LEU A 18 -11.82 -6.32 16.42
N LYS A 19 -11.74 -7.36 15.60
CA LYS A 19 -11.46 -8.72 16.08
C LYS A 19 -10.01 -8.90 16.58
N ASN A 20 -9.03 -8.26 15.93
CA ASN A 20 -7.62 -8.59 16.14
C ASN A 20 -6.81 -7.48 16.82
N CYS A 21 -7.32 -6.25 16.88
CA CYS A 21 -6.59 -5.08 17.37
C CYS A 21 -7.32 -4.28 18.43
N ALA A 22 -8.54 -4.68 18.81
CA ALA A 22 -9.31 -3.99 19.84
C ALA A 22 -8.68 -4.19 21.24
N ASP A 23 -8.76 -3.16 22.05
CA ASP A 23 -8.43 -3.19 23.47
C ASP A 23 -9.55 -3.88 24.29
N GLU A 24 -9.42 -3.87 25.61
CA GLU A 24 -10.40 -4.45 26.53
C GLU A 24 -11.80 -3.78 26.49
N ASN A 25 -11.89 -2.57 25.95
CA ASN A 25 -13.13 -1.81 25.75
C ASN A 25 -13.74 -2.03 24.38
N GLY A 26 -13.15 -2.88 23.55
CA GLY A 26 -13.57 -3.11 22.16
C GLY A 26 -13.20 -1.99 21.19
N CYS A 27 -12.27 -1.10 21.55
CA CYS A 27 -11.84 0.02 20.74
C CYS A 27 -10.48 -0.23 20.07
N VAL A 28 -10.33 0.23 18.85
CA VAL A 28 -9.08 0.18 18.10
C VAL A 28 -8.44 1.56 18.02
N THR A 29 -7.16 1.64 18.31
CA THR A 29 -6.36 2.86 18.09
C THR A 29 -5.31 2.60 17.01
N LEU A 30 -5.44 3.27 15.87
CA LEU A 30 -4.45 3.28 14.80
C LEU A 30 -3.51 4.46 15.01
N ASP A 31 -2.21 4.19 15.18
CA ASP A 31 -1.22 5.26 15.33
C ASP A 31 -1.14 6.15 14.10
N PHE A 32 -1.31 5.55 12.93
CA PHE A 32 -1.52 6.30 11.68
C PHE A 32 -2.15 5.43 10.59
N VAL A 33 -2.67 6.11 9.58
CA VAL A 33 -3.07 5.51 8.29
C VAL A 33 -2.25 6.14 7.17
N VAL A 34 -2.08 5.40 6.06
CA VAL A 34 -1.33 5.88 4.89
C VAL A 34 -2.17 5.72 3.64
N GLY A 35 -2.59 6.83 3.04
CA GLY A 35 -3.15 6.84 1.69
C GLY A 35 -2.01 6.79 0.68
N THR A 36 -1.79 5.64 0.06
CA THR A 36 -0.65 5.48 -0.85
C THR A 36 -0.78 6.30 -2.12
N HIS A 37 -1.97 6.34 -2.70
CA HIS A 37 -2.36 7.12 -3.88
C HIS A 37 -3.88 7.13 -4.04
N ALA A 38 -4.42 8.04 -4.84
CA ALA A 38 -5.85 8.33 -4.88
C ALA A 38 -6.63 7.42 -5.85
N HIS A 39 -6.49 6.11 -5.73
CA HIS A 39 -7.37 5.16 -6.40
C HIS A 39 -8.36 4.54 -5.42
N SER A 40 -9.57 4.23 -5.89
CA SER A 40 -10.67 3.72 -5.07
C SER A 40 -10.36 2.38 -4.40
N ASP A 41 -9.60 1.51 -5.05
CA ASP A 41 -9.15 0.24 -4.50
C ASP A 41 -8.03 0.35 -3.45
N HIS A 42 -7.56 1.58 -3.18
CA HIS A 42 -6.57 1.87 -2.14
C HIS A 42 -7.08 2.74 -1.02
N ILE A 43 -7.81 3.81 -1.34
CA ILE A 43 -8.29 4.74 -0.32
C ILE A 43 -9.82 4.85 -0.23
N GLY A 44 -10.56 4.20 -1.14
CA GLY A 44 -12.01 4.35 -1.24
C GLY A 44 -12.82 3.88 -0.04
N GLY A 45 -12.26 3.01 0.81
CA GLY A 45 -12.93 2.53 2.02
C GLY A 45 -12.45 3.19 3.33
N PHE A 46 -11.50 4.12 3.26
CA PHE A 46 -10.95 4.75 4.47
C PHE A 46 -11.97 5.64 5.20
N ASP A 47 -12.88 6.28 4.48
CA ASP A 47 -13.94 7.08 5.08
C ASP A 47 -14.79 6.26 6.05
N THR A 48 -15.18 5.04 5.66
CA THR A 48 -15.94 4.11 6.50
C THR A 48 -15.13 3.64 7.70
N VAL A 49 -13.85 3.28 7.51
CA VAL A 49 -12.97 2.86 8.60
C VAL A 49 -12.76 4.00 9.61
N ILE A 50 -12.47 5.21 9.13
CA ILE A 50 -12.25 6.39 9.96
C ILE A 50 -13.54 6.81 10.69
N ALA A 51 -14.70 6.74 10.02
CA ALA A 51 -15.98 7.09 10.61
C ALA A 51 -16.45 6.12 11.69
N ASN A 52 -15.94 4.89 11.72
CA ASN A 52 -16.32 3.89 12.72
C ASN A 52 -16.09 4.42 14.15
N PRO A 53 -17.11 4.42 15.03
CA PRO A 53 -16.99 5.00 16.37
C PRO A 53 -16.02 4.23 17.29
N ALA A 54 -15.79 2.94 17.01
CA ALA A 54 -14.85 2.11 17.76
C ALA A 54 -13.41 2.18 17.22
N ILE A 55 -13.16 2.97 16.15
CA ILE A 55 -11.83 3.12 15.56
C ILE A 55 -11.36 4.57 15.69
N THR A 56 -10.23 4.76 16.35
CA THR A 56 -9.56 6.06 16.48
C THR A 56 -8.30 6.06 15.63
N VAL A 57 -8.10 7.12 14.83
CA VAL A 57 -6.89 7.36 14.04
C VAL A 57 -6.16 8.56 14.62
N LYS A 58 -4.87 8.43 15.00
CA LYS A 58 -4.10 9.53 15.60
C LYS A 58 -3.56 10.52 14.56
N LYS A 59 -3.19 10.06 13.37
CA LYS A 59 -2.71 10.88 12.24
C LYS A 59 -2.86 10.14 10.91
N ALA A 60 -2.83 10.88 9.81
CA ALA A 60 -2.85 10.32 8.47
C ALA A 60 -1.69 10.87 7.63
N TYR A 61 -1.03 9.99 6.89
CA TYR A 61 -0.12 10.35 5.82
C TYR A 61 -0.89 10.31 4.51
N LEU A 62 -1.20 11.46 3.94
CA LEU A 62 -2.04 11.58 2.74
C LEU A 62 -1.53 12.72 1.87
N LYS A 63 -0.92 12.40 0.75
CA LYS A 63 -0.42 13.42 -0.20
C LYS A 63 -1.58 14.21 -0.81
N PRO A 64 -1.40 15.52 -1.08
CA PRO A 64 -2.42 16.31 -1.75
C PRO A 64 -2.80 15.70 -3.09
N TYR A 65 -4.08 15.68 -3.40
CA TYR A 65 -4.61 15.33 -4.71
C TYR A 65 -5.29 16.55 -5.35
N SER A 66 -5.13 16.67 -6.66
CA SER A 66 -6.00 17.49 -7.50
C SER A 66 -5.99 16.91 -8.91
N ASP A 67 -7.04 17.17 -9.66
CA ASP A 67 -7.16 16.77 -11.05
C ASP A 67 -6.02 17.32 -11.93
N ASP A 68 -5.48 18.47 -11.55
CA ASP A 68 -4.30 19.05 -12.22
C ASP A 68 -3.03 18.22 -12.03
N CYS A 69 -2.98 17.38 -11.04
CA CYS A 69 -1.84 16.54 -10.70
C CYS A 69 -1.93 15.10 -11.24
N THR A 70 -2.99 14.75 -11.96
CA THR A 70 -3.15 13.41 -12.54
C THR A 70 -3.32 13.45 -14.06
N ASN A 71 -3.33 12.28 -14.71
CA ASN A 71 -3.46 12.22 -16.16
C ASN A 71 -4.93 12.32 -16.61
N LEU A 72 -5.13 12.78 -17.85
CA LEU A 72 -6.45 13.01 -18.43
C LEU A 72 -7.31 11.73 -18.51
N TYR A 73 -6.67 10.56 -18.66
CA TYR A 73 -7.38 9.28 -18.73
C TYR A 73 -8.05 8.95 -17.39
N GLU A 74 -7.32 9.07 -16.30
CA GLU A 74 -7.83 8.83 -14.94
C GLU A 74 -8.94 9.81 -14.59
N ARG A 75 -8.71 11.11 -14.80
CA ARG A 75 -9.73 12.16 -14.56
C ARG A 75 -11.08 11.92 -15.25
N LYS A 76 -11.06 11.29 -16.42
CA LYS A 76 -12.29 11.03 -17.19
C LYS A 76 -12.97 9.71 -16.84
N ARG A 77 -12.29 8.79 -16.19
CA ARG A 77 -12.74 7.40 -16.05
C ARG A 77 -12.84 6.92 -14.62
N TRP A 78 -12.09 7.52 -13.73
CA TRP A 78 -11.98 7.11 -12.35
C TRP A 78 -12.45 8.22 -11.42
N ASP A 79 -12.79 7.85 -10.22
CA ASP A 79 -13.37 8.68 -9.17
C ASP A 79 -12.34 9.12 -8.12
N ASN A 80 -11.11 9.35 -8.55
CA ASN A 80 -9.98 9.66 -7.67
C ASN A 80 -10.24 10.89 -6.78
N ASP A 81 -10.82 11.94 -7.35
CA ASP A 81 -11.22 13.16 -6.65
C ASP A 81 -12.29 12.89 -5.58
N VAL A 82 -13.26 12.04 -5.90
CA VAL A 82 -14.34 11.67 -4.98
C VAL A 82 -13.80 10.89 -3.79
N VAL A 83 -13.06 9.81 -4.02
CA VAL A 83 -12.56 8.97 -2.92
C VAL A 83 -11.51 9.69 -2.08
N TYR A 84 -10.69 10.56 -2.69
CA TYR A 84 -9.77 11.42 -1.96
C TYR A 84 -10.54 12.41 -1.06
N GLY A 85 -11.56 13.06 -1.61
CA GLY A 85 -12.42 13.98 -0.87
C GLY A 85 -13.14 13.29 0.30
N GLN A 86 -13.66 12.07 0.10
CA GLN A 86 -14.30 11.28 1.14
C GLN A 86 -13.33 10.94 2.28
N MET A 87 -12.14 10.42 1.98
CA MET A 87 -11.12 10.15 3.00
C MET A 87 -10.74 11.42 3.76
N LYS A 88 -10.47 12.51 3.04
CA LYS A 88 -10.08 13.78 3.65
C LYS A 88 -11.18 14.33 4.56
N ALA A 89 -12.43 14.35 4.11
CA ALA A 89 -13.57 14.79 4.90
C ALA A 89 -13.77 13.95 6.17
N ALA A 90 -13.59 12.64 6.10
CA ALA A 90 -13.67 11.76 7.26
C ALA A 90 -12.56 12.06 8.30
N LEU A 91 -11.32 12.30 7.83
CA LEU A 91 -10.21 12.71 8.69
C LEU A 91 -10.48 14.07 9.38
N GLU A 92 -10.94 15.06 8.61
CA GLU A 92 -11.28 16.40 9.12
C GLU A 92 -12.43 16.35 10.13
N ALA A 93 -13.48 15.57 9.87
CA ALA A 93 -14.61 15.39 10.79
C ALA A 93 -14.21 14.78 12.15
N LYS A 94 -13.15 13.98 12.17
CA LYS A 94 -12.56 13.38 13.40
C LYS A 94 -11.38 14.22 13.93
N SER A 95 -11.08 15.39 13.35
CA SER A 95 -9.94 16.23 13.70
C SER A 95 -8.59 15.48 13.66
N VAL A 96 -8.44 14.56 12.72
CA VAL A 96 -7.20 13.78 12.53
C VAL A 96 -6.17 14.63 11.78
N PRO A 97 -4.96 14.86 12.31
CA PRO A 97 -3.91 15.59 11.61
C PRO A 97 -3.50 14.88 10.31
N ILE A 98 -3.42 15.65 9.21
CA ILE A 98 -2.99 15.16 7.90
C ILE A 98 -1.58 15.65 7.60
N ILE A 99 -0.67 14.70 7.34
CA ILE A 99 0.70 14.97 6.93
C ILE A 99 0.78 14.79 5.41
N GLU A 100 1.03 15.88 4.69
CA GLU A 100 0.94 15.91 3.21
C GLU A 100 2.27 15.73 2.49
N ASN A 101 3.39 16.09 3.14
CA ASN A 101 4.74 16.01 2.59
C ASN A 101 5.64 15.25 3.57
N PHE A 102 6.01 14.05 3.24
CA PHE A 102 6.73 13.13 4.13
C PHE A 102 7.78 12.27 3.40
N GLU A 103 8.35 12.80 2.29
CA GLU A 103 9.45 12.11 1.58
C GLU A 103 10.65 11.94 2.52
N GLY A 104 11.07 10.70 2.68
CA GLY A 104 12.20 10.35 3.54
C GLY A 104 11.92 10.43 5.04
N GLU A 105 10.69 10.74 5.45
CA GLU A 105 10.33 10.75 6.88
C GLU A 105 10.53 9.36 7.47
N LYS A 106 11.05 9.36 8.72
CA LYS A 106 11.26 8.14 9.51
C LYS A 106 10.45 8.23 10.80
N THR A 107 9.73 7.17 11.10
CA THR A 107 8.96 7.05 12.34
C THR A 107 9.12 5.65 12.93
N THR A 108 8.61 5.43 14.13
CA THR A 108 8.61 4.13 14.78
C THR A 108 7.19 3.73 15.19
N LEU A 109 6.90 2.44 15.13
CA LEU A 109 5.67 1.85 15.63
C LEU A 109 6.02 0.57 16.39
N GLY A 110 5.95 0.63 17.71
CA GLY A 110 6.54 -0.42 18.55
C GLY A 110 8.02 -0.60 18.21
N ASN A 111 8.41 -1.81 17.85
CA ASN A 111 9.79 -2.14 17.44
C ASN A 111 10.09 -1.89 15.96
N PHE A 112 9.06 -1.55 15.17
CA PHE A 112 9.23 -1.27 13.74
C PHE A 112 9.83 0.13 13.54
N LYS A 113 10.87 0.20 12.72
CA LYS A 113 11.34 1.44 12.09
C LYS A 113 10.67 1.54 10.73
N ILE A 114 10.11 2.68 10.43
CA ILE A 114 9.32 2.93 9.22
C ILE A 114 9.94 4.09 8.47
N THR A 115 10.20 3.90 7.18
CA THR A 115 10.70 4.96 6.29
C THR A 115 9.77 5.09 5.09
N PHE A 116 9.38 6.32 4.79
CA PHE A 116 8.53 6.63 3.64
C PHE A 116 9.36 7.08 2.44
N PHE A 117 9.02 6.58 1.27
CA PHE A 117 9.57 7.01 -0.03
C PHE A 117 8.44 7.43 -0.95
N ASN A 118 8.72 8.36 -1.84
CA ASN A 118 7.72 8.95 -2.72
C ASN A 118 6.58 9.63 -1.94
N GLY A 119 6.92 10.16 -0.77
CA GLY A 119 5.98 10.81 0.16
C GLY A 119 5.54 12.21 -0.28
N ASN A 120 6.14 12.75 -1.35
CA ASN A 120 5.72 14.01 -1.98
C ASN A 120 4.98 13.73 -3.28
N ARG A 121 4.23 14.71 -3.77
CA ARG A 121 3.55 14.60 -5.05
C ARG A 121 4.55 14.43 -6.19
N ALA A 122 4.36 13.42 -7.03
CA ALA A 122 5.23 13.20 -8.16
C ALA A 122 5.10 14.32 -9.21
N GLU A 123 6.21 14.96 -9.59
CA GLU A 123 6.26 16.05 -10.58
C GLU A 123 5.63 15.67 -11.93
N ASN A 124 5.73 14.40 -12.32
CA ASN A 124 5.23 13.87 -13.58
C ASN A 124 3.89 13.12 -13.46
N ALA A 125 3.15 13.27 -12.35
CA ALA A 125 1.87 12.58 -12.14
C ALA A 125 0.87 12.84 -13.29
N ARG A 126 0.83 14.05 -13.80
CA ARG A 126 0.00 14.43 -14.97
C ARG A 126 0.21 13.56 -16.21
N LYS A 127 1.42 13.02 -16.39
CA LYS A 127 1.79 12.19 -17.56
C LYS A 127 1.65 10.71 -17.29
N SER A 128 1.78 10.28 -16.05
CA SER A 128 1.90 8.87 -15.70
C SER A 128 0.78 8.32 -14.83
N GLY A 129 -0.03 9.19 -14.24
CA GLY A 129 -1.14 8.81 -13.35
C GLY A 129 -0.73 8.57 -11.90
N GLU A 130 -1.73 8.30 -11.06
CA GLU A 130 -1.62 8.16 -9.62
C GLU A 130 -0.69 7.03 -9.18
N ASN A 131 -0.65 5.91 -9.91
CA ASN A 131 0.24 4.80 -9.59
C ASN A 131 1.72 5.23 -9.46
N THR A 132 2.18 6.18 -10.29
CA THR A 132 3.55 6.71 -10.17
C THR A 132 3.75 7.50 -8.88
N SER A 133 2.67 8.02 -8.32
CA SER A 133 2.65 8.75 -7.06
C SER A 133 2.55 7.85 -5.83
N SER A 134 2.44 6.53 -5.99
CA SER A 134 2.30 5.63 -4.84
C SER A 134 3.39 5.83 -3.81
N VAL A 135 2.99 5.99 -2.55
CA VAL A 135 3.90 5.93 -1.40
C VAL A 135 4.46 4.52 -1.29
N VAL A 136 5.76 4.44 -1.06
CA VAL A 136 6.45 3.19 -0.75
C VAL A 136 6.89 3.23 0.69
N VAL A 137 6.56 2.19 1.45
CA VAL A 137 6.89 2.10 2.87
C VAL A 137 7.92 0.99 3.08
N LEU A 138 9.03 1.33 3.71
CA LEU A 138 10.01 0.36 4.21
C LEU A 138 9.77 0.14 5.70
N LEU A 139 9.59 -1.12 6.07
CA LEU A 139 9.49 -1.57 7.45
C LEU A 139 10.78 -2.32 7.84
N GLU A 140 11.33 -2.03 9.01
CA GLU A 140 12.53 -2.67 9.52
C GLU A 140 12.33 -3.06 10.99
N VAL A 141 12.49 -4.36 11.30
CA VAL A 141 12.37 -4.89 12.66
C VAL A 141 13.16 -6.19 12.79
N HIS A 142 13.83 -6.40 13.90
CA HIS A 142 14.66 -7.60 14.18
C HIS A 142 15.68 -7.92 13.07
N GLY A 143 16.23 -6.91 12.41
CA GLY A 143 17.12 -7.09 11.26
C GLY A 143 16.44 -7.55 9.98
N LYS A 144 15.11 -7.75 9.97
CA LYS A 144 14.31 -8.05 8.80
C LYS A 144 13.78 -6.78 8.17
N ARG A 145 13.56 -6.81 6.85
CA ARG A 145 13.15 -5.66 6.07
C ARG A 145 12.00 -6.02 5.13
N ALA A 146 10.95 -5.21 5.11
CA ALA A 146 9.84 -5.40 4.19
C ALA A 146 9.51 -4.10 3.43
N VAL A 147 9.14 -4.23 2.17
CA VAL A 147 8.67 -3.11 1.34
C VAL A 147 7.21 -3.29 0.99
N LEU A 148 6.41 -2.27 1.30
CA LEU A 148 5.03 -2.12 0.83
C LEU A 148 5.03 -1.10 -0.31
N ALA A 149 4.84 -1.57 -1.55
CA ALA A 149 5.14 -0.79 -2.75
C ALA A 149 3.94 0.02 -3.29
N GLY A 150 2.76 -0.04 -2.63
CA GLY A 150 1.55 0.52 -3.23
C GLY A 150 1.35 -0.03 -4.65
N ASP A 151 1.05 0.85 -5.58
CA ASP A 151 0.92 0.52 -7.00
C ASP A 151 2.02 1.16 -7.85
N LEU A 152 3.18 1.43 -7.22
CA LEU A 152 4.31 2.05 -7.89
C LEU A 152 4.59 1.40 -9.24
N ASN A 153 4.74 2.22 -10.27
CA ASN A 153 5.07 1.76 -11.60
C ASN A 153 6.47 2.26 -12.04
N TYR A 154 6.97 1.73 -13.15
CA TYR A 154 8.31 2.02 -13.62
C TYR A 154 8.48 3.39 -14.29
N ARG A 155 7.39 4.15 -14.50
CA ARG A 155 7.45 5.39 -15.24
C ARG A 155 8.42 6.39 -14.60
N PHE A 156 9.12 7.15 -15.42
CA PHE A 156 10.15 8.11 -15.02
C PHE A 156 11.25 7.52 -14.13
N GLY A 157 11.42 6.18 -14.17
CA GLY A 157 12.45 5.48 -13.42
C GLY A 157 12.18 5.41 -11.92
N ALA A 158 10.93 5.60 -11.47
CA ALA A 158 10.56 5.62 -10.05
C ALA A 158 11.02 4.35 -9.32
N GLU A 159 10.66 3.17 -9.82
CA GLU A 159 11.09 1.90 -9.21
C GLU A 159 12.62 1.81 -9.06
N LYS A 160 13.38 2.13 -10.12
CA LYS A 160 14.84 2.06 -10.09
C LYS A 160 15.45 3.01 -9.06
N LYS A 161 14.94 4.26 -9.00
CA LYS A 161 15.43 5.28 -8.06
C LYS A 161 15.15 4.91 -6.63
N ILE A 162 13.95 4.43 -6.33
CA ILE A 162 13.52 4.07 -4.97
C ILE A 162 14.24 2.80 -4.52
N SER A 163 14.25 1.73 -5.33
CA SER A 163 14.90 0.49 -4.96
C SER A 163 16.42 0.62 -4.74
N ALA A 164 17.08 1.53 -5.47
CA ALA A 164 18.49 1.82 -5.24
C ALA A 164 18.76 2.46 -3.86
N LYS A 165 17.80 3.25 -3.34
CA LYS A 165 17.88 3.82 -1.99
C LYS A 165 17.57 2.78 -0.90
N ILE A 166 16.65 1.87 -1.18
CA ILE A 166 16.21 0.85 -0.22
C ILE A 166 17.25 -0.28 -0.12
N GLY A 167 17.71 -0.85 -1.23
CA GLY A 167 18.54 -2.04 -1.25
C GLY A 167 17.75 -3.32 -0.93
N ARG A 168 18.45 -4.39 -0.48
CA ARG A 168 17.86 -5.72 -0.25
C ARG A 168 16.80 -5.71 0.86
N VAL A 169 15.76 -6.52 0.67
CA VAL A 169 14.68 -6.74 1.64
C VAL A 169 14.35 -8.23 1.75
N ASP A 170 13.68 -8.63 2.81
CA ASP A 170 13.25 -10.02 3.00
C ASP A 170 11.86 -10.25 2.39
N LEU A 171 10.96 -9.25 2.50
CA LEU A 171 9.59 -9.33 2.00
C LEU A 171 9.26 -8.16 1.08
N LEU A 172 8.58 -8.42 -0.01
CA LEU A 172 8.02 -7.42 -0.92
C LEU A 172 6.50 -7.61 -1.07
N LYS A 173 5.70 -6.61 -0.66
CA LYS A 173 4.35 -6.48 -1.21
C LYS A 173 4.50 -5.99 -2.65
N VAL A 174 4.19 -6.86 -3.58
CA VAL A 174 4.35 -6.64 -5.03
C VAL A 174 3.51 -5.43 -5.46
N ALA A 175 4.12 -4.56 -6.25
CA ALA A 175 3.46 -3.35 -6.71
C ALA A 175 2.30 -3.64 -7.67
N HIS A 176 1.27 -2.77 -7.65
CA HIS A 176 0.18 -2.72 -8.62
C HIS A 176 -0.53 -4.08 -8.78
N HIS A 177 -0.80 -4.77 -7.67
CA HIS A 177 -1.50 -6.07 -7.65
C HIS A 177 -0.89 -7.13 -8.60
N GLY A 178 0.37 -6.93 -9.01
CA GLY A 178 0.99 -7.74 -10.06
C GLY A 178 0.49 -7.43 -11.47
N TYR A 179 -0.16 -6.29 -11.69
CA TYR A 179 -0.56 -5.86 -13.03
C TYR A 179 0.64 -5.32 -13.84
N ALA A 180 0.45 -5.16 -15.14
CA ALA A 180 1.46 -4.65 -16.05
C ALA A 180 2.04 -3.29 -15.60
N ARG A 181 3.24 -2.98 -16.08
CA ARG A 181 3.98 -1.73 -15.82
C ARG A 181 4.57 -1.60 -14.40
N SER A 182 4.61 -2.68 -13.64
CA SER A 182 5.27 -2.74 -12.34
C SER A 182 6.35 -3.83 -12.29
N CYS A 183 7.15 -3.84 -11.24
CA CYS A 183 8.14 -4.87 -10.94
C CYS A 183 9.16 -5.08 -12.07
N THR A 184 9.88 -4.01 -12.44
CA THR A 184 10.99 -4.12 -13.41
C THR A 184 12.11 -5.02 -12.89
N ALA A 185 12.94 -5.50 -13.82
CA ALA A 185 14.14 -6.26 -13.46
C ALA A 185 15.08 -5.49 -12.50
N ALA A 186 15.20 -4.17 -12.66
CA ALA A 186 16.03 -3.35 -11.79
C ALA A 186 15.45 -3.27 -10.39
N TRP A 187 14.11 -3.09 -10.24
CA TRP A 187 13.40 -3.12 -8.98
C TRP A 187 13.65 -4.42 -8.23
N LEU A 188 13.38 -5.55 -8.90
CA LEU A 188 13.48 -6.88 -8.31
C LEU A 188 14.93 -7.27 -7.96
N LYS A 189 15.90 -6.93 -8.81
CA LYS A 189 17.32 -7.21 -8.53
C LYS A 189 17.86 -6.38 -7.36
N ASN A 190 17.44 -5.12 -7.23
CA ASN A 190 17.87 -4.26 -6.13
C ASN A 190 17.28 -4.70 -4.80
N LEU A 191 15.96 -5.01 -4.79
CA LEU A 191 15.27 -5.46 -3.57
C LEU A 191 15.57 -6.92 -3.23
N SER A 192 15.71 -7.79 -4.21
CA SER A 192 16.04 -9.22 -4.06
C SER A 192 15.28 -9.90 -2.89
N PRO A 193 13.94 -9.82 -2.84
CA PRO A 193 13.14 -10.38 -1.75
C PRO A 193 13.20 -11.90 -1.72
N GLN A 194 12.96 -12.49 -0.55
CA GLN A 194 12.77 -13.92 -0.35
C GLN A 194 11.29 -14.29 -0.32
N ILE A 195 10.42 -13.32 -0.03
CA ILE A 195 8.97 -13.49 0.03
C ILE A 195 8.31 -12.39 -0.81
N ASP A 196 7.47 -12.79 -1.76
CA ASP A 196 6.65 -11.89 -2.56
C ASP A 196 5.17 -12.06 -2.18
N VAL A 197 4.51 -10.99 -1.72
CA VAL A 197 3.07 -10.98 -1.43
C VAL A 197 2.34 -10.18 -2.50
N ILE A 198 1.37 -10.79 -3.16
CA ILE A 198 0.56 -10.18 -4.22
C ILE A 198 -0.88 -10.04 -3.73
N CYS A 199 -1.37 -8.80 -3.61
CA CYS A 199 -2.77 -8.53 -3.26
C CYS A 199 -3.67 -8.77 -4.48
N ASN A 200 -3.86 -10.02 -4.88
CA ASN A 200 -4.64 -10.45 -6.05
C ASN A 200 -4.83 -11.97 -6.02
N GLU A 201 -5.56 -12.52 -7.02
CA GLU A 201 -5.51 -13.94 -7.37
C GLU A 201 -4.34 -14.20 -8.34
N LYS A 202 -3.73 -15.36 -8.23
CA LYS A 202 -2.59 -15.77 -9.06
C LYS A 202 -2.89 -15.70 -10.57
N ARG A 203 -4.10 -16.07 -10.97
CA ARG A 203 -4.54 -16.05 -12.37
C ARG A 203 -4.70 -14.64 -12.95
N ALA A 204 -4.91 -13.63 -12.10
CA ALA A 204 -5.06 -12.22 -12.51
C ALA A 204 -3.71 -11.49 -12.59
N VAL A 205 -2.64 -12.07 -12.06
CA VAL A 205 -1.30 -11.50 -12.16
C VAL A 205 -0.83 -11.50 -13.62
N HIS A 206 -0.36 -10.35 -14.09
CA HIS A 206 0.11 -10.23 -15.47
C HIS A 206 1.31 -11.14 -15.74
N ALA A 207 1.25 -11.92 -16.82
CA ALA A 207 2.23 -12.94 -17.14
C ALA A 207 3.69 -12.43 -17.13
N SER A 208 3.93 -11.21 -17.62
CA SER A 208 5.27 -10.62 -17.63
C SER A 208 5.78 -10.25 -16.22
N VAL A 209 4.89 -9.94 -15.28
CA VAL A 209 5.25 -9.69 -13.88
C VAL A 209 5.59 -11.01 -13.21
N MET A 210 4.73 -12.00 -13.33
CA MET A 210 4.99 -13.35 -12.79
C MET A 210 6.30 -13.95 -13.33
N HIS A 211 6.57 -13.79 -14.63
CA HIS A 211 7.84 -14.23 -15.22
C HIS A 211 9.05 -13.50 -14.58
N ARG A 212 8.96 -12.19 -14.36
CA ARG A 212 10.06 -11.42 -13.74
C ARG A 212 10.26 -11.79 -12.26
N LEU A 213 9.19 -11.97 -11.49
CA LEU A 213 9.30 -12.43 -10.10
C LEU A 213 10.08 -13.75 -10.07
N LYS A 214 9.62 -14.77 -10.78
CA LYS A 214 10.30 -16.08 -10.83
C LYS A 214 11.75 -15.99 -11.31
N LYS A 215 12.03 -15.13 -12.29
CA LYS A 215 13.37 -15.03 -12.89
C LYS A 215 14.38 -14.28 -12.02
N TYR A 216 13.95 -13.25 -11.29
CA TYR A 216 14.87 -12.32 -10.63
C TYR A 216 14.88 -12.39 -9.12
N THR A 217 13.83 -12.95 -8.49
CA THR A 217 13.80 -13.10 -7.03
C THR A 217 13.97 -14.55 -6.60
N GLY A 218 13.31 -15.49 -7.27
CA GLY A 218 13.20 -16.86 -6.79
C GLY A 218 12.43 -16.96 -5.45
N ALA A 219 11.71 -15.90 -5.09
CA ALA A 219 10.98 -15.77 -3.84
C ALA A 219 9.81 -16.74 -3.75
N GLU A 220 9.43 -17.09 -2.54
CA GLU A 220 8.15 -17.72 -2.26
C GLU A 220 7.02 -16.70 -2.51
N ILE A 221 6.00 -17.08 -3.28
CA ILE A 221 4.93 -16.19 -3.73
C ILE A 221 3.61 -16.54 -3.05
N TYR A 222 3.06 -15.57 -2.32
CA TYR A 222 1.72 -15.62 -1.73
C TYR A 222 0.78 -14.69 -2.49
N THR A 223 -0.42 -15.19 -2.82
CA THR A 223 -1.50 -14.40 -3.45
C THR A 223 -2.66 -14.31 -2.48
N THR A 224 -3.01 -13.09 -2.04
CA THR A 224 -3.94 -12.90 -0.91
C THR A 224 -5.32 -13.47 -1.16
N ALA A 225 -5.83 -13.39 -2.39
CA ALA A 225 -7.15 -13.92 -2.73
C ALA A 225 -7.19 -15.45 -2.80
N ASP A 226 -6.08 -16.10 -3.17
CA ASP A 226 -6.02 -17.58 -3.20
C ASP A 226 -5.76 -18.18 -1.82
N CYS A 227 -5.26 -17.37 -0.87
CA CYS A 227 -4.92 -17.80 0.50
C CYS A 227 -5.88 -17.24 1.56
N ASN A 228 -7.01 -16.66 1.16
CA ASN A 228 -7.98 -16.02 2.07
C ASN A 228 -7.32 -15.11 3.11
N GLY A 229 -6.45 -14.21 2.62
CA GLY A 229 -5.64 -13.31 3.44
C GLY A 229 -4.27 -13.87 3.80
N VAL A 230 -3.31 -12.97 3.98
CA VAL A 230 -1.90 -13.29 4.32
C VAL A 230 -1.44 -12.37 5.44
N LYS A 231 -0.84 -12.94 6.48
CA LYS A 231 -0.24 -12.22 7.60
C LYS A 231 1.24 -12.61 7.71
N ALA A 232 2.11 -11.61 7.74
CA ALA A 232 3.54 -11.80 7.98
C ALA A 232 3.88 -11.43 9.43
N VAL A 233 4.42 -12.38 10.18
CA VAL A 233 4.87 -12.19 11.57
C VAL A 233 6.39 -12.12 11.58
N PHE A 234 6.94 -10.98 12.02
CA PHE A 234 8.37 -10.75 12.05
C PHE A 234 8.96 -11.26 13.37
N MET A 235 9.66 -12.37 13.30
CA MET A 235 10.40 -12.96 14.42
C MET A 235 11.87 -12.55 14.36
N PRO A 236 12.65 -12.69 15.45
CA PRO A 236 14.08 -12.37 15.43
C PRO A 236 14.88 -13.15 14.39
N ASP A 237 14.53 -14.41 14.15
CA ASP A 237 15.24 -15.33 13.25
C ASP A 237 14.60 -15.44 11.85
N LYS A 238 13.28 -15.28 11.73
CA LYS A 238 12.53 -15.50 10.48
C LYS A 238 11.36 -14.53 10.30
N ILE A 239 10.78 -14.50 9.11
CA ILE A 239 9.41 -14.01 8.87
C ILE A 239 8.52 -15.25 8.73
N GLU A 240 7.53 -15.35 9.60
CA GLU A 240 6.54 -16.42 9.55
C GLU A 240 5.31 -15.96 8.76
N MET A 241 4.95 -16.72 7.74
CA MET A 241 3.78 -16.42 6.92
C MET A 241 2.59 -17.23 7.37
N GLN A 242 1.46 -16.58 7.62
CA GLN A 242 0.18 -17.17 8.00
C GLN A 242 -0.85 -16.88 6.92
N ILE A 243 -1.66 -17.86 6.57
CA ILE A 243 -2.75 -17.78 5.58
C ILE A 243 -4.08 -18.09 6.26
N ASP A 244 -5.20 -17.92 5.56
CA ASP A 244 -6.57 -18.11 6.09
C ASP A 244 -6.86 -17.28 7.33
N ILE A 245 -6.55 -15.98 7.25
CA ILE A 245 -6.65 -15.06 8.38
C ILE A 245 -7.96 -14.24 8.41
N MET A 246 -8.80 -14.35 7.38
CA MET A 246 -10.05 -13.60 7.22
C MET A 246 -11.28 -14.37 7.74
#